data_d479f9b3d6102599c668b9acfdd03db1
#
_entry.id   d479f9b3d6102599c668b9acfdd03db1
#
_cell.length_a   1.000
_cell.length_b   1.000
_cell.length_c   1.000
_cell.angle_alpha   90.00
_cell.angle_beta   90.00
_cell.angle_gamma   90.00
#
_symmetry.space_group_name_H-M   'P 1'
#
loop_
_entity.id
_entity.type
_entity.pdbx_description
1 polymer ?
#
loop_
_entity_poly.entity_id
_entity_poly.type
_entity_poly.pdbx_seq_one_letter_code
_entity_poly.pdbx_strand_id
1 'polypeptide(L)'
;MNEFLKSDLYRYSGKKSIKSFFDCYRKEAGFRFAVAYRLINSKGLEKIVGIFLWVIRNKQLIQISRHTKIGYGLYISHGGPVVVNPTTVIGNNCNLSQFVTIGSNEAKAAVIGDNVYIGPNCCIVEDVEIGNNVTIGAGSVVTKNLPENSTCAGNYAKVLNFNNPGRYIQNKYSC
;
A
#
# COMPACT_ATOMS: atom_id res chain seq x y z
N MET A 1 -6.42 19.80 -2.97
CA MET A 1 -6.07 18.39 -2.65
C MET A 1 -6.32 17.57 -3.90
N ASN A 2 -5.29 16.96 -4.43
CA ASN A 2 -5.38 16.13 -5.64
C ASN A 2 -6.18 14.84 -5.40
N GLU A 3 -6.60 14.18 -6.48
CA GLU A 3 -7.52 13.04 -6.40
C GLU A 3 -6.91 11.82 -5.70
N PHE A 4 -5.64 11.55 -5.92
CA PHE A 4 -4.93 10.49 -5.19
C PHE A 4 -4.95 10.69 -3.68
N LEU A 5 -4.71 11.92 -3.23
CA LEU A 5 -4.72 12.22 -1.80
C LEU A 5 -6.12 12.16 -1.19
N LYS A 6 -7.16 12.53 -1.96
CA LYS A 6 -8.56 12.34 -1.55
C LYS A 6 -8.91 10.87 -1.42
N SER A 7 -8.42 10.04 -2.34
CA SER A 7 -8.65 8.60 -2.30
C SER A 7 -8.00 7.94 -1.08
N ASP A 8 -6.74 8.30 -0.79
CA ASP A 8 -6.04 7.81 0.39
C ASP A 8 -6.78 8.25 1.67
N LEU A 9 -7.18 9.53 1.79
CA LEU A 9 -7.95 10.02 2.93
C LEU A 9 -9.25 9.23 3.14
N TYR A 10 -9.97 8.95 2.05
CA TYR A 10 -11.20 8.18 2.11
C TYR A 10 -10.98 6.77 2.67
N ARG A 11 -9.87 6.13 2.31
CA ARG A 11 -9.50 4.81 2.85
C ARG A 11 -9.32 4.83 4.37
N TYR A 12 -8.71 5.87 4.92
CA TYR A 12 -8.47 5.99 6.35
C TYR A 12 -9.69 6.42 7.17
N SER A 13 -10.57 7.25 6.61
CA SER A 13 -11.62 7.91 7.38
C SER A 13 -13.05 7.64 6.92
N GLY A 14 -13.23 7.07 5.72
CA GLY A 14 -14.55 7.00 5.05
C GLY A 14 -15.11 8.38 4.66
N LYS A 15 -14.31 9.45 4.77
CA LYS A 15 -14.73 10.84 4.53
C LYS A 15 -13.67 11.59 3.73
N LYS A 16 -14.09 12.70 3.06
CA LYS A 16 -13.20 13.55 2.25
C LYS A 16 -13.12 14.99 2.81
N SER A 17 -13.41 15.18 4.10
CA SER A 17 -13.45 16.51 4.72
C SER A 17 -12.07 16.99 5.18
N ILE A 18 -11.91 18.32 5.26
CA ILE A 18 -10.70 18.97 5.79
C ILE A 18 -10.44 18.53 7.25
N LYS A 19 -11.49 18.43 8.06
CA LYS A 19 -11.38 17.95 9.45
C LYS A 19 -10.79 16.53 9.49
N SER A 20 -11.33 15.61 8.68
CA SER A 20 -10.82 14.24 8.59
C SER A 20 -9.37 14.19 8.13
N PHE A 21 -8.96 15.10 7.24
CA PHE A 21 -7.56 15.19 6.81
C PHE A 21 -6.62 15.48 7.99
N PHE A 22 -6.90 16.52 8.78
CA PHE A 22 -6.06 16.86 9.92
C PHE A 22 -6.09 15.78 11.02
N ASP A 23 -7.25 15.16 11.26
CA ASP A 23 -7.37 14.06 12.22
C ASP A 23 -6.53 12.84 11.79
N CYS A 24 -6.61 12.42 10.53
CA CYS A 24 -5.78 11.33 10.00
C CYS A 24 -4.29 11.71 9.97
N TYR A 25 -3.96 12.93 9.55
CA TYR A 25 -2.57 13.38 9.49
C TYR A 25 -1.89 13.36 10.87
N ARG A 26 -2.63 13.72 11.92
CA ARG A 26 -2.13 13.69 13.31
C ARG A 26 -1.99 12.27 13.84
N LYS A 27 -2.95 11.38 13.58
CA LYS A 27 -3.04 10.07 14.22
C LYS A 27 -2.35 8.96 13.45
N GLU A 28 -2.37 8.99 12.12
CA GLU A 28 -2.01 7.88 11.25
C GLU A 28 -0.65 8.11 10.56
N ALA A 29 0.38 7.38 10.98
CA ALA A 29 1.71 7.50 10.38
C ALA A 29 1.72 7.08 8.90
N GLY A 30 0.95 6.05 8.53
CA GLY A 30 0.76 5.64 7.15
C GLY A 30 0.13 6.74 6.29
N PHE A 31 -0.83 7.49 6.83
CA PHE A 31 -1.42 8.63 6.11
C PHE A 31 -0.43 9.79 5.94
N ARG A 32 0.39 10.10 6.96
CA ARG A 32 1.48 11.10 6.80
C ARG A 32 2.44 10.72 5.68
N PHE A 33 2.80 9.44 5.59
CA PHE A 33 3.59 8.96 4.46
C PHE A 33 2.87 9.16 3.12
N ALA A 34 1.59 8.75 3.02
CA ALA A 34 0.79 8.92 1.80
C ALA A 34 0.74 10.38 1.37
N VAL A 35 0.52 11.33 2.28
CA VAL A 35 0.56 12.77 1.99
C VAL A 35 1.89 13.18 1.37
N ALA A 36 3.02 12.85 2.01
CA ALA A 36 4.35 13.18 1.50
C ALA A 36 4.61 12.56 0.13
N TYR A 37 4.23 11.27 -0.05
CA TYR A 37 4.38 10.54 -1.31
C TYR A 37 3.55 11.14 -2.44
N ARG A 38 2.27 11.47 -2.20
CA ARG A 38 1.39 12.04 -3.24
C ARG A 38 1.83 13.45 -3.63
N LEU A 39 2.22 14.26 -2.66
CA LEU A 39 2.63 15.64 -2.92
C LEU A 39 3.98 15.73 -3.63
N ILE A 40 4.99 14.90 -3.31
CA ILE A 40 6.25 14.91 -4.04
C ILE A 40 6.09 14.46 -5.51
N ASN A 41 5.07 13.66 -5.79
CA ASN A 41 4.74 13.20 -7.13
C ASN A 41 3.70 14.10 -7.85
N SER A 42 3.27 15.22 -7.24
CA SER A 42 2.39 16.21 -7.85
C SER A 42 3.16 17.26 -8.66
N LYS A 43 2.49 18.34 -9.06
CA LYS A 43 3.08 19.47 -9.82
C LYS A 43 2.96 20.77 -9.03
N GLY A 44 3.69 21.79 -9.48
CA GLY A 44 3.60 23.15 -8.94
C GLY A 44 3.91 23.23 -7.45
N LEU A 45 3.15 24.06 -6.73
CA LEU A 45 3.36 24.34 -5.30
C LEU A 45 3.19 23.09 -4.41
N GLU A 46 2.26 22.18 -4.77
CA GLU A 46 2.09 20.93 -4.04
C GLU A 46 3.38 20.10 -4.00
N LYS A 47 4.15 20.08 -5.09
CA LYS A 47 5.44 19.38 -5.15
C LYS A 47 6.47 19.98 -4.22
N ILE A 48 6.53 21.31 -4.07
CA ILE A 48 7.47 21.98 -3.17
C ILE A 48 7.20 21.56 -1.72
N VAL A 49 5.93 21.58 -1.30
CA VAL A 49 5.51 21.08 0.00
C VAL A 49 5.84 19.58 0.14
N GLY A 50 5.61 18.81 -0.90
CA GLY A 50 5.93 17.40 -0.96
C GLY A 50 7.42 17.10 -0.75
N ILE A 51 8.31 17.86 -1.36
CA ILE A 51 9.78 17.73 -1.17
C ILE A 51 10.13 17.93 0.31
N PHE A 52 9.61 18.98 0.94
CA PHE A 52 9.85 19.25 2.35
C PHE A 52 9.39 18.09 3.24
N LEU A 53 8.15 17.66 3.09
CA LEU A 53 7.58 16.54 3.86
C LEU A 53 8.34 15.23 3.61
N TRP A 54 8.80 15.01 2.37
CA TRP A 54 9.56 13.82 2.00
C TRP A 54 10.94 13.76 2.67
N VAL A 55 11.58 14.90 2.84
CA VAL A 55 12.90 15.00 3.51
C VAL A 55 12.78 14.76 5.01
N ILE A 56 11.77 15.36 5.65
CA ILE A 56 11.62 15.30 7.12
C ILE A 56 10.93 14.05 7.64
N ARG A 57 10.32 13.22 6.74
CA ARG A 57 9.63 12.00 7.17
C ARG A 57 10.59 10.98 7.81
N ASN A 58 10.07 10.17 8.72
CA ASN A 58 10.84 9.06 9.27
C ASN A 58 11.06 7.96 8.21
N LYS A 59 12.26 7.93 7.62
CA LYS A 59 12.63 6.98 6.56
C LYS A 59 12.80 5.55 7.05
N GLN A 60 12.97 5.35 8.33
CA GLN A 60 13.20 4.01 8.90
C GLN A 60 11.91 3.19 9.00
N LEU A 61 10.76 3.86 9.19
CA LEU A 61 9.48 3.16 9.33
C LEU A 61 8.88 2.72 8.00
N ILE A 62 8.89 3.60 6.97
CA ILE A 62 8.30 3.29 5.67
C ILE A 62 9.35 3.56 4.59
N GLN A 63 9.90 2.48 4.05
CA GLN A 63 10.92 2.47 3.01
C GLN A 63 10.27 2.12 1.66
N ILE A 64 9.53 3.07 1.13
CA ILE A 64 8.93 3.00 -0.21
C ILE A 64 9.52 4.14 -1.03
N SER A 65 10.03 3.84 -2.22
CA SER A 65 10.61 4.84 -3.12
C SER A 65 9.52 5.79 -3.64
N ARG A 66 9.87 7.06 -3.84
CA ARG A 66 8.98 8.00 -4.55
C ARG A 66 8.67 7.57 -5.99
N HIS A 67 9.48 6.70 -6.57
CA HIS A 67 9.33 6.20 -7.94
C HIS A 67 8.49 4.92 -8.03
N THR A 68 8.20 4.25 -6.90
CA THR A 68 7.28 3.11 -6.87
C THR A 68 5.92 3.53 -7.38
N LYS A 69 5.34 2.77 -8.30
CA LYS A 69 4.02 3.06 -8.88
C LYS A 69 2.94 2.58 -7.93
N ILE A 70 2.09 3.49 -7.45
CA ILE A 70 1.01 3.15 -6.50
C ILE A 70 -0.29 3.81 -6.96
N GLY A 71 -1.33 3.00 -7.14
CA GLY A 71 -2.67 3.42 -7.53
C GLY A 71 -3.40 4.24 -6.46
N TYR A 72 -4.69 4.47 -6.64
CA TYR A 72 -5.56 5.18 -5.70
C TYR A 72 -5.76 4.41 -4.40
N GLY A 73 -6.03 5.13 -3.31
CA GLY A 73 -6.49 4.51 -2.07
C GLY A 73 -5.45 3.65 -1.36
N LEU A 74 -4.20 4.09 -1.28
CA LEU A 74 -3.18 3.43 -0.48
C LEU A 74 -3.53 3.50 1.00
N TYR A 75 -3.48 2.36 1.68
CA TYR A 75 -3.63 2.25 3.12
C TYR A 75 -2.46 1.50 3.75
N ILE A 76 -1.70 2.15 4.63
CA ILE A 76 -0.62 1.54 5.41
C ILE A 76 -1.05 1.50 6.86
N SER A 77 -1.37 0.32 7.36
CA SER A 77 -1.83 0.15 8.73
C SER A 77 -0.68 0.27 9.73
N HIS A 78 -0.96 0.80 10.90
CA HIS A 78 -0.01 0.95 12.01
C HIS A 78 1.26 1.76 11.70
N GLY A 79 1.38 2.31 10.49
CA GLY A 79 2.48 3.17 10.09
C GLY A 79 3.85 2.51 9.89
N GLY A 80 3.88 1.21 9.64
CA GLY A 80 5.11 0.46 9.35
C GLY A 80 5.72 -0.24 10.58
N PRO A 81 6.95 -0.81 10.48
CA PRO A 81 7.86 -0.80 9.32
C PRO A 81 7.29 -1.49 8.07
N VAL A 82 7.53 -0.90 6.91
CA VAL A 82 7.20 -1.47 5.60
C VAL A 82 8.36 -1.21 4.65
N VAL A 83 8.80 -2.23 3.94
CA VAL A 83 9.88 -2.13 2.94
C VAL A 83 9.36 -2.57 1.59
N VAL A 84 9.48 -1.72 0.57
CA VAL A 84 9.02 -2.02 -0.79
C VAL A 84 10.10 -1.70 -1.80
N ASN A 85 10.46 -2.69 -2.62
CA ASN A 85 11.39 -2.52 -3.72
C ASN A 85 10.88 -1.46 -4.70
N PRO A 86 11.73 -0.54 -5.19
CA PRO A 86 11.32 0.54 -6.09
C PRO A 86 10.61 0.12 -7.38
N THR A 87 10.86 -1.08 -7.88
CA THR A 87 10.27 -1.60 -9.13
C THR A 87 8.88 -2.23 -8.93
N THR A 88 8.43 -2.39 -7.68
CA THR A 88 7.09 -2.88 -7.37
C THR A 88 6.02 -1.99 -7.98
N VAL A 89 4.97 -2.61 -8.51
CA VAL A 89 3.74 -1.91 -8.93
C VAL A 89 2.61 -2.31 -7.97
N ILE A 90 1.92 -1.33 -7.42
CA ILE A 90 0.80 -1.54 -6.49
C ILE A 90 -0.46 -0.91 -7.09
N GLY A 91 -1.50 -1.70 -7.23
CA GLY A 91 -2.80 -1.27 -7.76
C GLY A 91 -3.59 -0.38 -6.81
N ASN A 92 -4.88 -0.27 -7.06
CA ASN A 92 -5.80 0.58 -6.30
C ASN A 92 -6.28 -0.09 -5.02
N ASN A 93 -6.59 0.71 -4.00
CA ASN A 93 -7.18 0.26 -2.74
C ASN A 93 -6.38 -0.85 -2.01
N CYS A 94 -5.07 -0.87 -2.13
CA CYS A 94 -4.25 -1.87 -1.46
C CYS A 94 -3.95 -1.50 0.00
N ASN A 95 -3.95 -2.53 0.85
CA ASN A 95 -3.53 -2.44 2.24
C ASN A 95 -2.15 -3.07 2.42
N LEU A 96 -1.23 -2.32 2.99
CA LEU A 96 0.06 -2.82 3.47
C LEU A 96 0.05 -2.80 5.00
N SER A 97 0.12 -3.97 5.62
CA SER A 97 0.21 -4.05 7.08
C SER A 97 1.66 -3.86 7.55
N GLN A 98 1.86 -3.71 8.85
CA GLN A 98 3.19 -3.59 9.44
C GLN A 98 4.07 -4.82 9.15
N PHE A 99 5.37 -4.59 9.05
CA PHE A 99 6.42 -5.59 8.77
C PHE A 99 6.28 -6.28 7.41
N VAL A 100 5.53 -5.69 6.48
CA VAL A 100 5.50 -6.17 5.09
C VAL A 100 6.81 -5.84 4.41
N THR A 101 7.39 -6.84 3.75
CA THR A 101 8.55 -6.70 2.88
C THR A 101 8.21 -7.19 1.48
N ILE A 102 8.40 -6.32 0.49
CA ILE A 102 8.31 -6.66 -0.94
C ILE A 102 9.69 -6.45 -1.52
N GLY A 103 10.39 -7.52 -1.80
CA GLY A 103 11.79 -7.51 -2.20
C GLY A 103 12.04 -8.24 -3.50
N SER A 104 13.13 -7.85 -4.17
CA SER A 104 13.69 -8.58 -5.29
C SER A 104 15.18 -8.30 -5.41
N ASN A 105 15.96 -9.31 -5.72
CA ASN A 105 17.35 -9.22 -6.18
C ASN A 105 17.42 -9.25 -7.72
N GLU A 106 16.29 -9.50 -8.38
CA GLU A 106 16.14 -9.50 -9.82
C GLU A 106 15.80 -8.11 -10.36
N ALA A 107 15.69 -7.99 -11.68
CA ALA A 107 15.40 -6.72 -12.35
C ALA A 107 14.02 -6.14 -12.00
N LYS A 108 13.09 -6.99 -11.59
CA LYS A 108 11.71 -6.61 -11.23
C LYS A 108 11.30 -7.21 -9.90
N ALA A 109 10.40 -6.50 -9.22
CA ALA A 109 9.68 -6.99 -8.05
C ALA A 109 8.20 -7.17 -8.38
N ALA A 110 7.42 -7.58 -7.38
CA ALA A 110 6.03 -7.95 -7.52
C ALA A 110 5.14 -6.90 -8.22
N VAL A 111 4.19 -7.39 -9.01
CA VAL A 111 3.05 -6.62 -9.51
C VAL A 111 1.81 -7.01 -8.71
N ILE A 112 1.21 -6.04 -8.02
CA ILE A 112 0.08 -6.24 -7.12
C ILE A 112 -1.15 -5.58 -7.75
N GLY A 113 -2.22 -6.35 -7.90
CA GLY A 113 -3.49 -5.89 -8.45
C GLY A 113 -4.27 -4.97 -7.51
N ASP A 114 -5.53 -4.74 -7.82
CA ASP A 114 -6.44 -3.89 -7.07
C ASP A 114 -7.08 -4.61 -5.88
N ASN A 115 -7.43 -3.86 -4.83
CA ASN A 115 -8.12 -4.35 -3.64
C ASN A 115 -7.37 -5.51 -2.94
N VAL A 116 -6.05 -5.47 -2.92
CA VAL A 116 -5.22 -6.49 -2.28
C VAL A 116 -4.94 -6.13 -0.83
N TYR A 117 -5.18 -7.08 0.07
CA TYR A 117 -4.78 -6.99 1.47
C TYR A 117 -3.53 -7.83 1.71
N ILE A 118 -2.46 -7.20 2.20
CA ILE A 118 -1.24 -7.86 2.60
C ILE A 118 -1.13 -7.78 4.13
N GLY A 119 -1.29 -8.94 4.76
CA GLY A 119 -1.25 -9.08 6.22
C GLY A 119 0.11 -8.77 6.84
N PRO A 120 0.17 -8.61 8.17
CA PRO A 120 1.42 -8.29 8.86
C PRO A 120 2.46 -9.41 8.71
N ASN A 121 3.74 -9.03 8.74
CA ASN A 121 4.89 -9.94 8.58
C ASN A 121 4.89 -10.75 7.27
N CYS A 122 4.24 -10.28 6.21
CA CYS A 122 4.31 -10.92 4.91
C CYS A 122 5.60 -10.55 4.16
N CYS A 123 6.22 -11.54 3.54
CA CYS A 123 7.33 -11.38 2.61
C CYS A 123 6.87 -11.76 1.21
N ILE A 124 7.00 -10.84 0.25
CA ILE A 124 6.72 -11.08 -1.17
C ILE A 124 8.04 -10.96 -1.90
N VAL A 125 8.42 -12.01 -2.62
CA VAL A 125 9.78 -12.17 -3.13
C VAL A 125 9.76 -12.31 -4.64
N GLU A 126 10.67 -11.57 -5.29
CA GLU A 126 10.93 -11.56 -6.73
C GLU A 126 9.75 -11.07 -7.59
N ASP A 127 9.79 -11.38 -8.89
CA ASP A 127 8.82 -10.96 -9.90
C ASP A 127 7.57 -11.86 -9.86
N VAL A 128 6.71 -11.66 -8.87
CA VAL A 128 5.44 -12.38 -8.74
C VAL A 128 4.26 -11.48 -9.07
N GLU A 129 3.21 -12.07 -9.64
CA GLU A 129 1.94 -11.40 -9.90
C GLU A 129 0.90 -11.78 -8.84
N ILE A 130 0.31 -10.78 -8.20
CA ILE A 130 -0.79 -10.94 -7.24
C ILE A 130 -2.03 -10.34 -7.87
N GLY A 131 -3.01 -11.21 -8.15
CA GLY A 131 -4.27 -10.82 -8.81
C GLY A 131 -5.11 -9.85 -7.99
N ASN A 132 -6.18 -9.36 -8.60
CA ASN A 132 -7.13 -8.46 -7.92
C ASN A 132 -7.87 -9.17 -6.78
N ASN A 133 -8.27 -8.40 -5.76
CA ASN A 133 -9.07 -8.87 -4.63
C ASN A 133 -8.41 -10.02 -3.82
N VAL A 134 -7.09 -10.15 -3.88
CA VAL A 134 -6.36 -11.16 -3.10
C VAL A 134 -6.23 -10.74 -1.65
N THR A 135 -6.39 -11.69 -0.74
CA THR A 135 -6.12 -11.53 0.69
C THR A 135 -4.96 -12.43 1.09
N ILE A 136 -3.86 -11.83 1.55
CA ILE A 136 -2.68 -12.57 2.03
C ILE A 136 -2.69 -12.54 3.56
N GLY A 137 -2.78 -13.72 4.17
CA GLY A 137 -2.76 -13.89 5.61
C GLY A 137 -1.42 -13.52 6.25
N ALA A 138 -1.45 -13.17 7.54
CA ALA A 138 -0.26 -12.78 8.30
C ALA A 138 0.86 -13.85 8.26
N GLY A 139 2.13 -13.40 8.25
CA GLY A 139 3.29 -14.28 8.27
C GLY A 139 3.54 -15.09 7.00
N SER A 140 2.88 -14.73 5.90
CA SER A 140 3.00 -15.47 4.63
C SER A 140 4.27 -15.13 3.87
N VAL A 141 4.87 -16.13 3.21
CA VAL A 141 5.98 -15.95 2.27
C VAL A 141 5.49 -16.29 0.86
N VAL A 142 5.36 -15.25 0.01
CA VAL A 142 4.87 -15.38 -1.35
C VAL A 142 6.05 -15.46 -2.32
N THR A 143 6.17 -16.58 -3.01
CA THR A 143 7.23 -16.86 -4.01
C THR A 143 6.66 -17.30 -5.35
N LYS A 144 5.33 -17.26 -5.52
CA LYS A 144 4.62 -17.63 -6.75
C LYS A 144 3.43 -16.72 -6.95
N ASN A 145 2.96 -16.64 -8.19
CA ASN A 145 1.76 -15.88 -8.53
C ASN A 145 0.54 -16.33 -7.72
N LEU A 146 -0.27 -15.39 -7.30
CA LEU A 146 -1.51 -15.64 -6.58
C LEU A 146 -2.72 -15.26 -7.46
N PRO A 147 -3.65 -16.20 -7.72
CA PRO A 147 -4.79 -15.95 -8.58
C PRO A 147 -5.74 -14.93 -7.94
N GLU A 148 -6.43 -14.16 -8.80
CA GLU A 148 -7.43 -13.19 -8.36
C GLU A 148 -8.52 -13.81 -7.48
N ASN A 149 -9.13 -12.99 -6.62
CA ASN A 149 -10.21 -13.35 -5.71
C ASN A 149 -9.83 -14.40 -4.64
N SER A 150 -8.56 -14.76 -4.51
CA SER A 150 -8.11 -15.79 -3.58
C SER A 150 -7.78 -15.26 -2.18
N THR A 151 -7.96 -16.12 -1.19
CA THR A 151 -7.35 -15.99 0.14
C THR A 151 -6.18 -16.96 0.22
N CYS A 152 -5.00 -16.42 0.50
CA CYS A 152 -3.74 -17.18 0.53
C CYS A 152 -3.04 -17.00 1.88
N ALA A 153 -2.36 -18.03 2.36
CA ALA A 153 -1.53 -17.92 3.55
C ALA A 153 -0.46 -19.03 3.60
N GLY A 154 0.52 -18.83 4.49
CA GLY A 154 1.53 -19.83 4.85
C GLY A 154 2.93 -19.51 4.33
N ASN A 155 3.88 -20.33 4.75
CA ASN A 155 5.27 -20.31 4.29
C ASN A 155 5.60 -21.69 3.66
N TYR A 156 5.57 -21.83 2.30
CA TYR A 156 5.21 -20.79 1.29
C TYR A 156 3.70 -20.64 1.16
N ALA A 157 3.26 -19.43 0.75
CA ALA A 157 1.83 -19.11 0.62
C ALA A 157 1.14 -20.01 -0.41
N LYS A 158 -0.01 -20.56 0.00
CA LYS A 158 -0.90 -21.36 -0.85
C LYS A 158 -2.29 -20.78 -0.86
N VAL A 159 -3.03 -21.01 -1.94
CA VAL A 159 -4.45 -20.68 -2.00
C VAL A 159 -5.21 -21.55 -0.99
N LEU A 160 -5.96 -20.91 -0.11
CA LEU A 160 -6.83 -21.58 0.88
C LEU A 160 -8.26 -21.69 0.38
N ASN A 161 -8.79 -20.59 -0.20
CA ASN A 161 -10.15 -20.53 -0.74
C ASN A 161 -10.37 -19.27 -1.59
N PHE A 162 -11.57 -19.14 -2.16
CA PHE A 162 -12.04 -17.99 -2.94
C PHE A 162 -13.31 -17.35 -2.36
N ASN A 163 -13.64 -17.61 -1.10
CA ASN A 163 -14.93 -17.27 -0.51
C ASN A 163 -15.13 -15.80 -0.19
N ASN A 164 -14.03 -15.05 0.04
CA ASN A 164 -14.08 -13.66 0.50
C ASN A 164 -13.13 -12.76 -0.29
N PRO A 165 -13.41 -12.46 -1.57
CA PRO A 165 -12.56 -11.61 -2.40
C PRO A 165 -12.37 -10.21 -1.81
N GLY A 166 -11.13 -9.75 -1.72
CA GLY A 166 -10.82 -8.42 -1.18
C GLY A 166 -11.21 -8.24 0.29
N ARG A 167 -11.12 -9.30 1.08
CA ARG A 167 -11.39 -9.26 2.52
C ARG A 167 -10.51 -8.20 3.20
N TYR A 168 -11.06 -7.49 4.17
CA TYR A 168 -10.41 -6.42 4.95
C TYR A 168 -10.17 -5.11 4.18
N ILE A 169 -10.53 -5.00 2.92
CA ILE A 169 -10.47 -3.73 2.19
C ILE A 169 -11.73 -2.92 2.48
N GLN A 170 -11.61 -1.96 3.39
CA GLN A 170 -12.70 -1.05 3.77
C GLN A 170 -12.63 0.26 2.98
N ASN A 171 -13.74 1.00 2.91
CA ASN A 171 -13.82 2.31 2.27
C ASN A 171 -13.17 2.32 0.86
N LYS A 172 -13.49 1.33 0.03
CA LYS A 172 -12.96 1.24 -1.34
C LYS A 172 -13.26 2.54 -2.09
N TYR A 173 -12.22 3.13 -2.66
CA TYR A 173 -12.37 4.30 -3.50
C TYR A 173 -12.70 3.88 -4.92
N SER A 174 -13.77 4.41 -5.47
CA SER A 174 -14.14 4.29 -6.88
C SER A 174 -13.86 5.62 -7.58
N CYS A 175 -13.11 5.57 -8.68
CA CYS A 175 -12.88 6.72 -9.57
C CYS A 175 -14.09 6.96 -10.44
#